data_15cd3a1944dc7e1a5139e2de07d7f4dc
#
_entry.id   15cd3a1944dc7e1a5139e2de07d7f4dc
#
_cell.length_a   1.000
_cell.length_b   1.000
_cell.length_c   1.000
_cell.angle_alpha   90.00
_cell.angle_beta   90.00
_cell.angle_gamma   90.00
#
_symmetry.space_group_name_H-M   'P 1'
#
loop_
_entity.id
_entity.type
_entity.pdbx_description
1 polymer ?
#
loop_
_entity_poly.entity_id
_entity_poly.type
_entity_poly.pdbx_seq_one_letter_code
_entity_poly.pdbx_strand_id
1 'polypeptide(L)'
;MAISQNPMTGKMSGTMGNFVTSSLGSKNIVRAKAFGGRDANSEAQQMQRGGFKLIGQLFPMLGSIPEEGFVQRDSETSVFAAFMAVNLKSAIDKSGTEAAVDYSKLVVANGTMAPLIVKSASISAEGVRIGYKPSLKNQVNRSTDIMVALALTRTGELWIERQPRGDGAEATILIPMEGVVADDVLGVYLFATRADGSKVTKSVYLPLA
;
A
#
# COMPACT_ATOMS: atom_id res chain seq x y z
N MET A 1 -16.99 -19.90 -13.47
CA MET A 1 -15.92 -20.38 -12.55
C MET A 1 -16.62 -21.22 -11.48
N ALA A 2 -16.17 -22.44 -11.23
CA ALA A 2 -16.70 -23.28 -10.18
C ALA A 2 -15.62 -23.51 -9.11
N ILE A 3 -16.03 -23.58 -7.84
CA ILE A 3 -15.16 -23.89 -6.72
C ILE A 3 -15.45 -25.35 -6.33
N SER A 4 -14.43 -26.19 -6.31
CA SER A 4 -14.53 -27.57 -5.85
C SER A 4 -13.84 -27.73 -4.51
N GLN A 5 -14.55 -28.26 -3.53
CA GLN A 5 -14.02 -28.55 -2.18
C GLN A 5 -14.10 -30.04 -1.89
N ASN A 6 -13.79 -30.90 -2.88
CA ASN A 6 -13.83 -32.33 -2.67
C ASN A 6 -12.62 -32.80 -1.86
N PRO A 7 -12.81 -33.36 -0.65
CA PRO A 7 -11.72 -33.87 0.19
C PRO A 7 -10.87 -34.96 -0.45
N MET A 8 -11.44 -35.71 -1.38
CA MET A 8 -10.76 -36.84 -2.04
C MET A 8 -9.76 -36.41 -3.12
N THR A 9 -9.90 -35.21 -3.67
CA THR A 9 -9.01 -34.71 -4.75
C THR A 9 -7.88 -33.84 -4.27
N GLY A 10 -7.92 -33.36 -3.00
CA GLY A 10 -6.90 -32.45 -2.45
C GLY A 10 -6.76 -31.14 -3.24
N LYS A 11 -5.58 -30.55 -3.20
CA LYS A 11 -5.26 -29.35 -4.02
C LYS A 11 -5.02 -29.78 -5.47
N MET A 12 -5.78 -29.17 -6.37
CA MET A 12 -5.69 -29.46 -7.81
C MET A 12 -5.04 -28.27 -8.53
N SER A 13 -4.04 -28.55 -9.38
CA SER A 13 -3.40 -27.54 -10.22
C SER A 13 -3.05 -28.15 -11.58
N GLY A 14 -3.34 -27.42 -12.67
CA GLY A 14 -3.00 -27.83 -14.01
C GLY A 14 -4.18 -27.86 -14.98
N THR A 15 -3.96 -28.44 -16.16
CA THR A 15 -4.97 -28.57 -17.21
C THR A 15 -5.45 -30.05 -17.32
N MET A 16 -6.73 -30.22 -17.30
CA MET A 16 -7.37 -31.53 -17.44
C MET A 16 -8.45 -31.47 -18.54
N GLY A 17 -8.10 -31.89 -19.73
CA GLY A 17 -8.97 -31.77 -20.92
C GLY A 17 -9.31 -30.28 -21.19
N ASN A 18 -10.59 -29.99 -21.17
CA ASN A 18 -11.13 -28.65 -21.40
C ASN A 18 -11.20 -27.77 -20.13
N PHE A 19 -10.66 -28.22 -19.00
CA PHE A 19 -10.66 -27.51 -17.74
C PHE A 19 -9.25 -27.14 -17.31
N VAL A 20 -9.12 -25.97 -16.69
CA VAL A 20 -7.92 -25.56 -15.97
C VAL A 20 -8.28 -25.45 -14.50
N THR A 21 -7.50 -26.11 -13.66
CA THR A 21 -7.63 -26.08 -12.22
C THR A 21 -6.49 -25.30 -11.61
N SER A 22 -6.80 -24.54 -10.57
CA SER A 22 -5.82 -23.82 -9.74
C SER A 22 -6.32 -23.78 -8.31
N SER A 23 -5.42 -23.70 -7.34
CA SER A 23 -5.77 -23.52 -5.93
C SER A 23 -5.50 -22.10 -5.49
N LEU A 24 -6.43 -21.53 -4.73
CA LEU A 24 -6.31 -20.24 -4.07
C LEU A 24 -6.59 -20.46 -2.57
N GLY A 25 -5.53 -20.45 -1.77
CA GLY A 25 -5.65 -20.83 -0.36
C GLY A 25 -6.16 -22.26 -0.20
N SER A 26 -7.30 -22.42 0.48
CA SER A 26 -7.98 -23.70 0.69
C SER A 26 -8.93 -24.09 -0.44
N LYS A 27 -9.18 -23.20 -1.43
CA LYS A 27 -10.20 -23.40 -2.48
C LYS A 27 -9.58 -23.87 -3.78
N ASN A 28 -10.16 -24.92 -4.39
CA ASN A 28 -9.85 -25.31 -5.76
C ASN A 28 -10.76 -24.58 -6.74
N ILE A 29 -10.15 -23.86 -7.67
CA ILE A 29 -10.85 -23.09 -8.71
C ILE A 29 -10.79 -23.89 -10.00
N VAL A 30 -11.95 -24.16 -10.59
CA VAL A 30 -12.08 -24.84 -11.89
C VAL A 30 -12.66 -23.85 -12.90
N ARG A 31 -12.02 -23.71 -14.04
CA ARG A 31 -12.47 -22.87 -15.15
C ARG A 31 -12.35 -23.60 -16.48
N ALA A 32 -13.15 -23.21 -17.45
CA ALA A 32 -12.96 -23.70 -18.81
C ALA A 32 -11.61 -23.20 -19.36
N LYS A 33 -10.94 -24.06 -20.14
CA LYS A 33 -9.74 -23.70 -20.86
C LYS A 33 -10.08 -22.64 -21.92
N ALA A 34 -9.33 -21.53 -21.93
CA ALA A 34 -9.46 -20.55 -22.98
C ALA A 34 -8.85 -21.10 -24.28
N PHE A 35 -9.63 -21.17 -25.32
CA PHE A 35 -9.19 -21.52 -26.66
C PHE A 35 -8.86 -20.25 -27.42
N GLY A 36 -7.57 -19.91 -27.51
CA GLY A 36 -7.05 -18.83 -28.33
C GLY A 36 -7.66 -17.46 -28.01
N GLY A 37 -7.08 -16.71 -27.10
CA GLY A 37 -7.40 -15.31 -26.94
C GLY A 37 -6.74 -14.47 -28.04
N ARG A 38 -7.49 -13.61 -28.72
CA ARG A 38 -6.86 -12.54 -29.50
C ARG A 38 -6.16 -11.60 -28.50
N ASP A 39 -4.85 -11.47 -28.58
CA ASP A 39 -4.15 -10.36 -27.90
C ASP A 39 -4.45 -9.10 -28.72
N ALA A 40 -5.50 -8.38 -28.33
CA ALA A 40 -5.92 -7.18 -29.04
C ALA A 40 -4.88 -6.07 -28.91
N ASN A 41 -3.96 -6.16 -27.95
CA ASN A 41 -2.96 -5.14 -27.63
C ASN A 41 -3.48 -3.71 -27.72
N SER A 42 -4.72 -3.51 -27.26
CA SER A 42 -5.38 -2.19 -27.29
C SER A 42 -4.68 -1.23 -26.33
N GLU A 43 -4.80 0.07 -26.58
CA GLU A 43 -4.25 1.13 -25.72
C GLU A 43 -4.70 0.94 -24.26
N ALA A 44 -5.97 0.58 -24.02
CA ALA A 44 -6.49 0.30 -22.69
C ALA A 44 -5.78 -0.88 -22.01
N GLN A 45 -5.43 -1.93 -22.76
CA GLN A 45 -4.67 -3.07 -22.23
C GLN A 45 -3.22 -2.67 -21.95
N GLN A 46 -2.59 -1.89 -22.84
CA GLN A 46 -1.23 -1.39 -22.62
C GLN A 46 -1.17 -0.50 -21.38
N MET A 47 -2.12 0.42 -21.22
CA MET A 47 -2.28 1.29 -20.04
C MET A 47 -2.44 0.46 -18.77
N GLN A 48 -3.28 -0.57 -18.78
CA GLN A 48 -3.50 -1.43 -17.62
C GLN A 48 -2.23 -2.24 -17.28
N ARG A 49 -1.53 -2.79 -18.28
CA ARG A 49 -0.25 -3.51 -18.08
C ARG A 49 0.83 -2.57 -17.55
N GLY A 50 0.91 -1.33 -18.07
CA GLY A 50 1.80 -0.28 -17.58
C GLY A 50 1.57 0.03 -16.11
N GLY A 51 0.32 0.27 -15.72
CA GLY A 51 -0.05 0.51 -14.33
C GLY A 51 0.32 -0.65 -13.40
N PHE A 52 0.08 -1.89 -13.83
CA PHE A 52 0.49 -3.09 -13.07
C PHE A 52 2.00 -3.15 -12.86
N LYS A 53 2.78 -2.86 -13.91
CA LYS A 53 4.24 -2.83 -13.85
C LYS A 53 4.74 -1.78 -12.86
N LEU A 54 4.21 -0.55 -12.96
CA LEU A 54 4.64 0.57 -12.11
C LEU A 54 4.36 0.31 -10.63
N ILE A 55 3.12 -0.09 -10.26
CA ILE A 55 2.79 -0.39 -8.87
C ILE A 55 3.54 -1.63 -8.37
N GLY A 56 3.74 -2.64 -9.24
CA GLY A 56 4.54 -3.82 -8.91
C GLY A 56 6.00 -3.51 -8.60
N GLN A 57 6.58 -2.50 -9.26
CA GLN A 57 7.93 -2.02 -9.01
C GLN A 57 8.05 -1.19 -7.72
N LEU A 58 6.98 -0.46 -7.34
CA LEU A 58 6.96 0.30 -6.10
C LEU A 58 6.89 -0.59 -4.85
N PHE A 59 6.27 -1.74 -4.94
CA PHE A 59 6.09 -2.62 -3.78
C PHE A 59 7.41 -3.00 -3.09
N PRO A 60 8.44 -3.52 -3.80
CA PRO A 60 9.72 -3.82 -3.17
C PRO A 60 10.48 -2.58 -2.68
N MET A 61 10.27 -1.39 -3.31
CA MET A 61 10.90 -0.14 -2.86
C MET A 61 10.38 0.33 -1.50
N LEU A 62 9.15 -0.05 -1.13
CA LEU A 62 8.56 0.26 0.18
C LEU A 62 9.03 -0.69 1.30
N GLY A 63 9.87 -1.67 1.02
CA GLY A 63 10.44 -2.60 2.02
C GLY A 63 9.36 -3.31 2.84
N SER A 64 9.45 -3.21 4.17
CA SER A 64 8.49 -3.82 5.11
C SER A 64 7.21 -3.01 5.33
N ILE A 65 7.13 -1.78 4.83
CA ILE A 65 5.97 -0.88 5.08
C ILE A 65 4.64 -1.49 4.66
N PRO A 66 4.50 -2.14 3.48
CA PRO A 66 3.23 -2.76 3.12
C PRO A 66 2.80 -3.89 4.07
N GLU A 67 3.74 -4.62 4.67
CA GLU A 67 3.42 -5.66 5.65
C GLU A 67 2.80 -5.07 6.92
N GLU A 68 3.35 -3.95 7.39
CA GLU A 68 2.80 -3.19 8.52
C GLU A 68 1.49 -2.48 8.15
N GLY A 69 1.39 -1.96 6.92
CA GLY A 69 0.27 -1.13 6.46
C GLY A 69 -0.98 -1.90 6.03
N PHE A 70 -0.86 -3.17 5.66
CA PHE A 70 -1.97 -4.00 5.16
C PHE A 70 -2.26 -5.21 6.05
N VAL A 71 -2.12 -5.06 7.37
CA VAL A 71 -2.40 -6.14 8.34
C VAL A 71 -3.86 -6.56 8.37
N GLN A 72 -4.79 -5.63 8.13
CA GLN A 72 -6.24 -5.87 8.17
C GLN A 72 -6.81 -6.34 6.82
N ARG A 73 -6.03 -7.11 6.07
CA ARG A 73 -6.47 -7.77 4.84
C ARG A 73 -7.14 -9.11 5.12
N ASP A 74 -7.85 -9.64 4.13
CA ASP A 74 -8.35 -11.01 4.18
C ASP A 74 -7.17 -11.99 4.31
N SER A 75 -7.32 -13.01 5.15
CA SER A 75 -6.28 -14.03 5.43
C SER A 75 -5.82 -14.80 4.18
N GLU A 76 -6.68 -14.94 3.17
CA GLU A 76 -6.36 -15.60 1.90
C GLU A 76 -5.67 -14.65 0.90
N THR A 77 -5.63 -13.34 1.18
CA THR A 77 -5.04 -12.33 0.29
C THR A 77 -3.62 -12.02 0.72
N SER A 78 -2.65 -12.14 -0.19
CA SER A 78 -1.28 -11.72 0.08
C SER A 78 -1.18 -10.19 0.27
N VAL A 79 -0.15 -9.73 0.98
CA VAL A 79 0.12 -8.28 1.15
C VAL A 79 0.26 -7.60 -0.19
N PHE A 80 1.01 -8.22 -1.11
CA PHE A 80 1.19 -7.73 -2.48
C PHE A 80 -0.15 -7.57 -3.20
N ALA A 81 -1.03 -8.58 -3.13
CA ALA A 81 -2.34 -8.52 -3.79
C ALA A 81 -3.23 -7.43 -3.19
N ALA A 82 -3.21 -7.23 -1.85
CA ALA A 82 -3.95 -6.17 -1.19
C ALA A 82 -3.43 -4.78 -1.57
N PHE A 83 -2.12 -4.58 -1.59
CA PHE A 83 -1.46 -3.36 -2.04
C PHE A 83 -1.80 -3.03 -3.50
N MET A 84 -1.68 -4.01 -4.40
CA MET A 84 -2.03 -3.86 -5.81
C MET A 84 -3.51 -3.49 -6.01
N ALA A 85 -4.43 -4.17 -5.30
CA ALA A 85 -5.86 -3.95 -5.46
C ALA A 85 -6.30 -2.52 -5.11
N VAL A 86 -5.64 -1.89 -4.13
CA VAL A 86 -5.91 -0.50 -3.74
C VAL A 86 -5.25 0.45 -4.72
N ASN A 87 -3.96 0.31 -4.95
CA ASN A 87 -3.16 1.32 -5.67
C ASN A 87 -3.38 1.35 -7.18
N LEU A 88 -3.74 0.24 -7.80
CA LEU A 88 -4.17 0.24 -9.21
C LEU A 88 -5.42 1.08 -9.48
N LYS A 89 -6.26 1.28 -8.46
CA LYS A 89 -7.46 2.11 -8.57
C LYS A 89 -7.21 3.56 -8.20
N SER A 90 -6.35 3.82 -7.23
CA SER A 90 -6.15 5.17 -6.66
C SER A 90 -4.94 5.89 -7.22
N ALA A 91 -3.80 5.20 -7.38
CA ALA A 91 -2.50 5.81 -7.61
C ALA A 91 -2.02 5.77 -9.06
N ILE A 92 -2.81 5.21 -10.00
CA ILE A 92 -2.46 5.23 -11.42
C ILE A 92 -3.22 6.32 -12.14
N ASP A 93 -2.48 7.27 -12.68
CA ASP A 93 -2.97 8.24 -13.64
C ASP A 93 -2.98 7.62 -15.05
N LYS A 94 -4.15 7.67 -15.69
CA LYS A 94 -4.43 7.16 -17.03
C LYS A 94 -4.83 8.28 -18.01
N SER A 95 -4.61 9.52 -17.64
CA SER A 95 -4.97 10.68 -18.46
C SER A 95 -4.04 10.90 -19.64
N GLY A 96 -2.80 10.41 -19.55
CA GLY A 96 -1.79 10.52 -20.60
C GLY A 96 -1.81 9.34 -21.59
N THR A 97 -0.81 9.30 -22.46
CA THR A 97 -0.56 8.19 -23.41
C THR A 97 0.01 6.96 -22.73
N GLU A 98 0.65 7.14 -21.59
CA GLU A 98 1.25 6.07 -20.77
C GLU A 98 0.74 6.19 -19.33
N ALA A 99 0.72 5.05 -18.62
CA ALA A 99 0.38 5.03 -17.21
C ALA A 99 1.48 5.72 -16.39
N ALA A 100 1.10 6.58 -15.47
CA ALA A 100 2.01 7.23 -14.53
C ALA A 100 1.54 6.99 -13.08
N VAL A 101 2.47 7.10 -12.13
CA VAL A 101 2.13 6.99 -10.70
C VAL A 101 1.83 8.38 -10.16
N ASP A 102 0.65 8.53 -9.58
CA ASP A 102 0.27 9.69 -8.78
C ASP A 102 0.60 9.40 -7.31
N TYR A 103 1.78 9.86 -6.88
CA TYR A 103 2.25 9.68 -5.52
C TYR A 103 1.35 10.32 -4.47
N SER A 104 0.61 11.36 -4.83
CA SER A 104 -0.34 12.00 -3.91
C SER A 104 -1.52 11.10 -3.52
N LYS A 105 -1.82 10.12 -4.36
CA LYS A 105 -2.90 9.15 -4.16
C LYS A 105 -2.42 7.76 -3.80
N LEU A 106 -1.11 7.58 -3.66
CA LEU A 106 -0.52 6.30 -3.26
C LEU A 106 -0.92 5.96 -1.82
N VAL A 107 -1.40 4.75 -1.62
CA VAL A 107 -1.81 4.23 -0.32
C VAL A 107 -0.77 3.23 0.16
N VAL A 108 0.00 3.59 1.19
CA VAL A 108 1.04 2.73 1.78
C VAL A 108 0.55 1.94 2.99
N ALA A 109 -0.59 2.36 3.57
CA ALA A 109 -1.26 1.65 4.65
C ALA A 109 -2.78 1.80 4.49
N ASN A 110 -3.53 0.72 4.74
CA ASN A 110 -4.98 0.70 4.60
C ASN A 110 -5.61 -0.12 5.73
N GLY A 111 -6.25 0.57 6.66
CA GLY A 111 -6.90 -0.05 7.81
C GLY A 111 -8.08 0.75 8.36
N THR A 112 -8.60 0.29 9.48
CA THR A 112 -9.87 0.77 10.06
C THR A 112 -9.70 1.66 11.29
N MET A 113 -8.47 1.94 11.73
CA MET A 113 -8.25 2.88 12.83
C MET A 113 -8.69 4.29 12.42
N ALA A 114 -9.04 5.10 13.41
CA ALA A 114 -9.46 6.48 13.17
C ALA A 114 -8.37 7.28 12.43
N PRO A 115 -8.76 8.10 11.44
CA PRO A 115 -7.82 8.83 10.61
C PRO A 115 -6.95 9.79 11.42
N LEU A 116 -5.77 10.06 10.92
CA LEU A 116 -4.82 11.00 11.52
C LEU A 116 -5.20 12.44 11.19
N ILE A 117 -4.93 13.33 12.15
CA ILE A 117 -5.05 14.76 11.95
C ILE A 117 -3.64 15.33 11.81
N VAL A 118 -3.24 15.60 10.59
CA VAL A 118 -1.95 16.26 10.30
C VAL A 118 -2.16 17.76 10.26
N LYS A 119 -1.17 18.51 10.75
CA LYS A 119 -1.20 19.97 10.80
C LYS A 119 -0.24 20.62 9.80
N SER A 120 0.95 20.07 9.70
CA SER A 120 2.00 20.61 8.84
C SER A 120 2.96 19.53 8.39
N ALA A 121 3.55 19.74 7.23
CA ALA A 121 4.72 19.00 6.77
C ALA A 121 5.67 19.99 6.11
N SER A 122 6.91 19.99 6.53
CA SER A 122 7.94 20.91 6.01
C SER A 122 9.27 20.18 5.89
N ILE A 123 10.05 20.57 4.91
CA ILE A 123 11.43 20.11 4.75
C ILE A 123 12.39 21.13 5.33
N SER A 124 13.43 20.67 5.99
CA SER A 124 14.51 21.47 6.57
C SER A 124 15.86 20.80 6.30
N ALA A 125 16.96 21.46 6.68
CA ALA A 125 18.30 20.88 6.55
C ALA A 125 18.48 19.58 7.35
N GLU A 126 17.69 19.37 8.41
CA GLU A 126 17.72 18.16 9.25
C GLU A 126 16.84 17.01 8.68
N GLY A 127 15.95 17.32 7.72
CA GLY A 127 15.03 16.37 7.15
C GLY A 127 13.59 16.87 7.09
N VAL A 128 12.64 15.93 7.00
CA VAL A 128 11.20 16.23 6.91
C VAL A 128 10.56 16.21 8.28
N ARG A 129 10.00 17.34 8.68
CA ARG A 129 9.30 17.54 9.96
C ARG A 129 7.79 17.52 9.73
N ILE A 130 7.09 16.66 10.44
CA ILE A 130 5.64 16.47 10.33
C ILE A 130 4.99 16.78 11.67
N GLY A 131 4.13 17.79 11.71
CA GLY A 131 3.32 18.13 12.86
C GLY A 131 1.96 17.43 12.80
N TYR A 132 1.55 16.77 13.86
CA TYR A 132 0.27 16.08 13.93
C TYR A 132 -0.39 16.21 15.31
N LYS A 133 -1.68 15.91 15.36
CA LYS A 133 -2.43 15.86 16.62
C LYS A 133 -2.64 14.42 17.03
N PRO A 134 -2.19 13.99 18.22
CA PRO A 134 -2.36 12.62 18.72
C PRO A 134 -3.81 12.13 18.76
N SER A 135 -4.78 13.02 19.06
CA SER A 135 -6.24 12.76 19.02
C SER A 135 -6.68 11.51 19.77
N LEU A 136 -6.55 11.52 21.09
CA LEU A 136 -6.90 10.39 21.96
C LEU A 136 -8.37 10.40 22.41
N LYS A 137 -9.22 11.26 21.85
CA LYS A 137 -10.60 11.46 22.31
C LYS A 137 -11.53 10.26 22.08
N ASN A 138 -11.11 9.26 21.31
CA ASN A 138 -11.88 8.04 21.11
C ASN A 138 -11.12 6.85 21.69
N GLN A 139 -11.83 5.87 22.21
CA GLN A 139 -11.25 4.64 22.80
C GLN A 139 -10.47 3.78 21.78
N VAL A 140 -10.47 4.17 20.52
CA VAL A 140 -9.82 3.44 19.44
C VAL A 140 -8.34 3.79 19.31
N ASN A 141 -7.96 5.05 19.61
CA ASN A 141 -6.58 5.52 19.54
C ASN A 141 -5.94 5.47 20.93
N ARG A 142 -4.70 4.98 21.00
CA ARG A 142 -3.93 4.87 22.25
C ARG A 142 -2.64 5.68 22.13
N SER A 143 -2.15 6.21 23.24
CA SER A 143 -0.86 6.91 23.30
C SER A 143 0.33 5.99 22.94
N THR A 144 0.16 4.68 23.13
CA THR A 144 1.12 3.64 22.79
C THR A 144 1.07 3.21 21.32
N ASP A 145 0.11 3.67 20.53
CA ASP A 145 0.10 3.42 19.09
C ASP A 145 1.38 4.01 18.47
N ILE A 146 1.93 3.36 17.47
CA ILE A 146 3.17 3.78 16.83
C ILE A 146 2.82 4.59 15.58
N MET A 147 3.33 5.81 15.54
CA MET A 147 3.32 6.63 14.33
C MET A 147 4.45 6.21 13.43
N VAL A 148 4.15 5.97 12.16
CA VAL A 148 5.12 5.62 11.13
C VAL A 148 5.09 6.71 10.07
N ALA A 149 6.17 7.45 9.97
CA ALA A 149 6.40 8.44 8.92
C ALA A 149 7.40 7.86 7.91
N LEU A 150 7.14 8.07 6.65
CA LEU A 150 8.06 7.64 5.60
C LEU A 150 8.14 8.68 4.48
N ALA A 151 9.32 8.78 3.88
CA ALA A 151 9.60 9.59 2.72
C ALA A 151 10.23 8.71 1.63
N LEU A 152 9.72 8.80 0.42
CA LEU A 152 10.23 8.12 -0.76
C LEU A 152 10.89 9.13 -1.68
N THR A 153 12.14 8.86 -2.08
CA THR A 153 12.91 9.74 -2.97
C THR A 153 12.89 9.25 -4.42
N ARG A 154 13.30 10.12 -5.35
CA ARG A 154 13.47 9.78 -6.78
C ARG A 154 14.58 8.74 -7.00
N THR A 155 15.57 8.70 -6.13
CA THR A 155 16.65 7.71 -6.14
C THR A 155 16.17 6.32 -5.74
N GLY A 156 14.94 6.21 -5.24
CA GLY A 156 14.36 4.96 -4.75
C GLY A 156 14.72 4.65 -3.30
N GLU A 157 15.32 5.59 -2.59
CA GLU A 157 15.59 5.46 -1.17
C GLU A 157 14.32 5.67 -0.36
N LEU A 158 14.17 4.86 0.68
CA LEU A 158 13.06 4.92 1.61
C LEU A 158 13.58 5.28 3.01
N TRP A 159 13.14 6.44 3.49
CA TRP A 159 13.45 6.93 4.84
C TRP A 159 12.24 6.70 5.74
N ILE A 160 12.45 6.10 6.90
CA ILE A 160 11.37 5.70 7.80
C ILE A 160 11.72 6.14 9.21
N GLU A 161 10.75 6.79 9.87
CA GLU A 161 10.85 7.11 11.29
C GLU A 161 9.64 6.57 12.05
N ARG A 162 9.87 6.08 13.25
CA ARG A 162 8.83 5.50 14.12
C ARG A 162 8.91 6.11 15.50
N GLN A 163 7.76 6.54 16.03
CA GLN A 163 7.67 7.01 17.41
C GLN A 163 6.30 6.68 18.02
N PRO A 164 6.19 6.59 19.35
CA PRO A 164 4.89 6.51 20.01
C PRO A 164 4.02 7.70 19.66
N ARG A 165 2.71 7.47 19.53
CA ARG A 165 1.73 8.50 19.20
C ARG A 165 1.71 9.66 20.19
N GLY A 166 1.90 9.33 21.49
CA GLY A 166 1.83 10.30 22.57
C GLY A 166 0.40 10.68 22.95
N ASP A 167 0.26 11.52 23.94
CA ASP A 167 -1.02 11.97 24.55
C ASP A 167 -1.17 13.50 24.56
N GLY A 168 -0.18 14.23 24.02
CA GLY A 168 -0.17 15.66 23.97
C GLY A 168 -1.23 16.29 23.03
N ALA A 169 -1.39 17.59 23.12
CA ALA A 169 -2.26 18.35 22.22
C ALA A 169 -1.70 18.37 20.79
N GLU A 170 -0.38 18.40 20.67
CA GLU A 170 0.38 18.39 19.42
C GLU A 170 1.64 17.55 19.59
N ALA A 171 2.08 16.93 18.51
CA ALA A 171 3.30 16.15 18.45
C ALA A 171 3.98 16.36 17.10
N THR A 172 5.28 16.10 17.06
CA THR A 172 6.09 16.24 15.84
C THR A 172 6.91 14.97 15.64
N ILE A 173 7.01 14.51 14.41
CA ILE A 173 7.94 13.45 13.99
C ILE A 173 8.90 14.04 12.97
N LEU A 174 10.18 13.73 13.09
CA LEU A 174 11.24 14.14 12.19
C LEU A 174 11.79 12.92 11.48
N ILE A 175 11.70 12.89 10.15
CA ILE A 175 12.40 11.90 9.32
C ILE A 175 13.79 12.49 9.03
N PRO A 176 14.87 11.94 9.58
CA PRO A 176 16.21 12.49 9.38
C PRO A 176 16.68 12.19 7.96
N MET A 177 16.75 13.21 7.11
CA MET A 177 17.12 13.12 5.69
C MET A 177 18.15 14.22 5.38
N GLU A 178 19.41 13.96 5.72
CA GLU A 178 20.46 14.96 5.49
C GLU A 178 20.77 15.10 3.99
N GLY A 179 20.83 16.35 3.53
CA GLY A 179 21.23 16.70 2.17
C GLY A 179 20.17 16.43 1.08
N VAL A 180 18.96 16.01 1.44
CA VAL A 180 17.86 15.80 0.49
C VAL A 180 17.10 17.10 0.28
N VAL A 181 16.89 17.49 -0.97
CA VAL A 181 16.07 18.66 -1.35
C VAL A 181 14.63 18.24 -1.63
N ALA A 182 13.69 19.19 -1.51
CA ALA A 182 12.27 18.92 -1.70
C ALA A 182 11.93 18.28 -3.05
N ASP A 183 12.62 18.68 -4.11
CA ASP A 183 12.41 18.20 -5.48
C ASP A 183 12.79 16.72 -5.66
N ASP A 184 13.62 16.16 -4.79
CA ASP A 184 14.01 14.76 -4.81
C ASP A 184 13.01 13.86 -4.07
N VAL A 185 12.08 14.44 -3.31
CA VAL A 185 11.07 13.69 -2.57
C VAL A 185 9.84 13.45 -3.43
N LEU A 186 9.56 12.19 -3.76
CA LEU A 186 8.37 11.78 -4.51
C LEU A 186 7.10 11.83 -3.67
N GLY A 187 7.21 11.52 -2.40
CA GLY A 187 6.08 11.56 -1.49
C GLY A 187 6.45 11.31 -0.04
N VAL A 188 5.72 11.98 0.83
CA VAL A 188 5.80 11.79 2.29
C VAL A 188 4.46 11.26 2.77
N TYR A 189 4.50 10.25 3.62
CA TYR A 189 3.29 9.60 4.12
C TYR A 189 3.38 9.40 5.63
N LEU A 190 2.23 9.48 6.26
CA LEU A 190 2.08 9.22 7.69
C LEU A 190 0.93 8.24 7.91
N PHE A 191 1.17 7.24 8.75
CA PHE A 191 0.11 6.37 9.26
C PHE A 191 0.42 5.96 10.70
N ALA A 192 -0.53 5.37 11.38
CA ALA A 192 -0.32 4.83 12.71
C ALA A 192 -0.69 3.35 12.74
N THR A 193 0.10 2.58 13.44
CA THR A 193 -0.16 1.17 13.72
C THR A 193 -0.33 0.97 15.23
N ARG A 194 -1.13 0.02 15.61
CA ARG A 194 -1.23 -0.39 17.02
C ARG A 194 0.06 -1.05 17.45
N ALA A 195 0.46 -0.88 18.71
CA ALA A 195 1.69 -1.46 19.25
C ALA A 195 1.77 -2.99 19.10
N ASP A 196 0.62 -3.67 19.09
CA ASP A 196 0.50 -5.12 18.85
C ASP A 196 0.44 -5.51 17.36
N GLY A 197 0.52 -4.53 16.45
CA GLY A 197 0.41 -4.74 15.00
C GLY A 197 -0.98 -5.14 14.49
N SER A 198 -2.01 -5.18 15.33
CA SER A 198 -3.33 -5.74 14.98
C SER A 198 -4.17 -4.83 14.10
N LYS A 199 -3.95 -3.51 14.17
CA LYS A 199 -4.73 -2.50 13.46
C LYS A 199 -3.86 -1.37 12.97
N VAL A 200 -4.31 -0.73 11.89
CA VAL A 200 -3.59 0.37 11.25
C VAL A 200 -4.58 1.44 10.78
N THR A 201 -4.12 2.69 10.66
CA THR A 201 -4.88 3.76 10.00
C THR A 201 -4.69 3.67 8.49
N LYS A 202 -5.57 4.32 7.74
CA LYS A 202 -5.24 4.65 6.35
C LYS A 202 -4.11 5.67 6.33
N SER A 203 -3.16 5.50 5.41
CA SER A 203 -2.06 6.45 5.22
C SER A 203 -2.56 7.80 4.70
N VAL A 204 -1.91 8.87 5.14
CA VAL A 204 -2.14 10.24 4.68
C VAL A 204 -0.91 10.68 3.90
N TYR A 205 -1.11 11.17 2.68
CA TYR A 205 -0.08 11.86 1.91
C TYR A 205 0.09 13.28 2.42
N LEU A 206 1.31 13.76 2.46
CA LEU A 206 1.69 15.07 2.98
C LEU A 206 2.41 15.86 1.88
N PRO A 207 1.78 16.89 1.33
CA PRO A 207 2.50 17.82 0.46
C PRO A 207 3.56 18.55 1.30
N LEU A 208 4.77 18.63 0.79
CA LEU A 208 5.83 19.45 1.39
C LEU A 208 5.62 20.91 1.00
N ALA A 209 5.67 21.78 2.01
CA ALA A 209 5.60 23.23 1.84
C ALA A 209 7.01 23.82 1.82
#